data_b27077210b91a1f49031f31d1161c114
#
_entry.id   b27077210b91a1f49031f31d1161c114
#
_cell.length_a   1.000
_cell.length_b   1.000
_cell.length_c   1.000
_cell.angle_alpha   90.00
_cell.angle_beta   90.00
_cell.angle_gamma   90.00
#
_symmetry.space_group_name_H-M   'P 1'
#
loop_
_entity.id
_entity.type
_entity.pdbx_description
1 polymer ?
#
loop_
_entity_poly.entity_id
_entity_poly.type
_entity_poly.pdbx_seq_one_letter_code
_entity_poly.pdbx_strand_id
1 'polypeptide(L)'
;EIASCLVGSEMCIRDSLRTEHGLDLPRRLQIEFSTIVQRRTDTAGGEVTPAQLWEAFVDEYLPNPDPSKRWGRYGFRGLTQHSEGEGTDRIAVQLRVEDHESTIEGLGNGPLDAFVKALASRGVKVRILDYAEHALSEGDDSLAAAYIEAEIGESIYWGVGIDGSITRASLQALISALNRAARAGIL
;
A
#
# COMPACT_ATOMS: atom_id res chain seq x y z
N GLU A 1 -22.33 -20.96 12.37
CA GLU A 1 -21.35 -21.22 13.45
C GLU A 1 -20.11 -20.37 13.15
N ILE A 2 -20.01 -19.25 13.86
CA ILE A 2 -18.80 -18.43 13.87
C ILE A 2 -17.79 -19.21 14.70
N ALA A 3 -16.86 -19.88 14.03
CA ALA A 3 -15.74 -20.53 14.72
C ALA A 3 -15.01 -19.43 15.50
N SER A 4 -15.05 -19.54 16.84
CA SER A 4 -14.23 -18.75 17.74
C SER A 4 -12.76 -19.05 17.41
N CYS A 5 -12.18 -18.28 16.52
CA CYS A 5 -10.78 -18.35 16.19
C CYS A 5 -10.04 -17.62 17.30
N LEU A 6 -9.16 -18.33 18.00
CA LEU A 6 -8.26 -17.74 18.98
C LEU A 6 -7.50 -16.59 18.31
N VAL A 7 -7.85 -15.38 18.71
CA VAL A 7 -7.48 -14.11 18.09
C VAL A 7 -5.97 -13.94 18.18
N GLY A 8 -5.36 -13.74 17.01
CA GLY A 8 -3.92 -13.52 16.87
C GLY A 8 -3.17 -14.60 16.07
N SER A 9 -3.82 -15.67 15.62
CA SER A 9 -3.15 -16.59 14.69
C SER A 9 -3.11 -15.96 13.29
N GLU A 10 -1.97 -16.03 12.61
CA GLU A 10 -1.81 -15.56 11.23
C GLU A 10 -2.90 -16.10 10.30
N MET A 11 -3.41 -17.30 10.56
CA MET A 11 -4.47 -17.93 9.78
C MET A 11 -5.80 -17.18 9.90
N CYS A 12 -6.19 -16.74 11.09
CA CYS A 12 -7.43 -15.99 11.31
C CYS A 12 -7.37 -14.60 10.71
N ILE A 13 -6.24 -13.92 10.81
CA ILE A 13 -6.00 -12.61 10.20
C ILE A 13 -6.14 -12.70 8.69
N ARG A 14 -5.48 -13.66 8.07
CA ARG A 14 -5.54 -13.91 6.64
C ARG A 14 -6.96 -14.22 6.18
N ASP A 15 -7.64 -15.13 6.87
CA ASP A 15 -8.97 -15.61 6.48
C ASP A 15 -10.02 -14.49 6.61
N SER A 16 -9.93 -13.63 7.63
CA SER A 16 -10.81 -12.46 7.77
C SER A 16 -10.61 -11.46 6.63
N LEU A 17 -9.37 -11.04 6.36
CA LEU A 17 -9.08 -10.10 5.27
C LEU A 17 -9.47 -10.65 3.89
N ARG A 18 -9.26 -11.95 3.67
CA ARG A 18 -9.63 -12.59 2.41
C ARG A 18 -11.14 -12.72 2.24
N THR A 19 -11.85 -13.17 3.28
CA THR A 19 -13.28 -13.45 3.20
C THR A 19 -14.12 -12.17 3.17
N GLU A 20 -13.75 -11.16 3.99
CA GLU A 20 -14.53 -9.94 4.14
C GLU A 20 -14.14 -8.84 3.15
N HIS A 21 -12.87 -8.79 2.74
CA HIS A 21 -12.33 -7.72 1.91
C HIS A 21 -11.68 -8.18 0.61
N GLY A 22 -11.65 -9.48 0.34
CA GLY A 22 -11.05 -10.05 -0.86
C GLY A 22 -9.53 -9.93 -0.93
N LEU A 23 -8.86 -9.55 0.16
CA LEU A 23 -7.42 -9.32 0.19
C LEU A 23 -6.64 -10.62 0.39
N ASP A 24 -5.78 -10.95 -0.56
CA ASP A 24 -4.86 -12.10 -0.48
C ASP A 24 -3.43 -11.60 -0.32
N LEU A 25 -3.04 -11.35 0.93
CA LEU A 25 -1.76 -10.73 1.25
C LEU A 25 -0.59 -11.65 0.92
N PRO A 26 0.52 -11.13 0.37
CA PRO A 26 1.79 -11.85 0.30
C PRO A 26 2.24 -12.35 1.68
N ARG A 27 2.89 -13.52 1.72
CA ARG A 27 3.25 -14.18 2.99
C ARG A 27 4.04 -13.27 3.95
N ARG A 28 5.01 -12.52 3.44
CA ARG A 28 5.82 -11.62 4.27
C ARG A 28 5.02 -10.43 4.81
N LEU A 29 4.07 -9.92 4.03
CA LEU A 29 3.14 -8.90 4.51
C LEU A 29 2.18 -9.45 5.58
N GLN A 30 1.72 -10.70 5.44
CA GLN A 30 0.91 -11.36 6.48
C GLN A 30 1.65 -11.40 7.81
N ILE A 31 2.93 -11.78 7.79
CA ILE A 31 3.78 -11.85 8.99
C ILE A 31 3.96 -10.46 9.61
N GLU A 32 4.27 -9.44 8.79
CA GLU A 32 4.39 -8.07 9.26
C GLU A 32 3.09 -7.58 9.90
N PHE A 33 1.97 -7.77 9.22
CA PHE A 33 0.67 -7.31 9.72
C PHE A 33 0.25 -8.05 11.00
N SER A 34 0.51 -9.35 11.10
CA SER A 34 0.28 -10.10 12.33
C SER A 34 1.05 -9.53 13.53
N THR A 35 2.29 -9.08 13.30
CA THR A 35 3.08 -8.41 14.36
C THR A 35 2.47 -7.07 14.76
N ILE A 36 1.93 -6.31 13.80
CA ILE A 36 1.25 -5.03 14.07
C ILE A 36 -0.01 -5.24 14.91
N VAL A 37 -0.84 -6.23 14.52
CA VAL A 37 -2.04 -6.60 15.26
C VAL A 37 -1.69 -7.04 16.69
N GLN A 38 -0.68 -7.89 16.85
CA GLN A 38 -0.25 -8.36 18.17
C GLN A 38 0.18 -7.21 19.09
N ARG A 39 0.97 -6.25 18.59
CA ARG A 39 1.36 -5.07 19.37
C ARG A 39 0.16 -4.22 19.82
N ARG A 40 -0.87 -4.08 18.97
CA ARG A 40 -2.11 -3.38 19.33
C ARG A 40 -2.89 -4.14 20.42
N THR A 41 -2.96 -5.46 20.30
CA THR A 41 -3.64 -6.32 21.28
C THR A 41 -2.94 -6.29 22.64
N ASP A 42 -1.61 -6.37 22.67
CA ASP A 42 -0.82 -6.32 23.90
C ASP A 42 -1.01 -4.99 24.66
N THR A 43 -1.29 -3.92 23.93
CA THR A 43 -1.52 -2.58 24.52
C THR A 43 -2.97 -2.39 24.99
N ALA A 44 -3.95 -2.90 24.23
CA ALA A 44 -5.39 -2.67 24.50
C ALA A 44 -6.02 -3.75 25.40
N GLY A 45 -5.44 -4.97 25.42
CA GLY A 45 -5.99 -6.16 26.06
C GLY A 45 -7.24 -6.69 25.33
N GLY A 46 -7.43 -8.00 25.34
CA GLY A 46 -8.65 -8.64 24.80
C GLY A 46 -8.51 -9.21 23.39
N GLU A 47 -9.64 -9.68 22.87
CA GLU A 47 -9.73 -10.25 21.52
C GLU A 47 -9.97 -9.15 20.47
N VAL A 48 -9.33 -9.29 19.29
CA VAL A 48 -9.52 -8.36 18.17
C VAL A 48 -10.69 -8.84 17.31
N THR A 49 -11.68 -8.00 17.09
CA THR A 49 -12.78 -8.29 16.17
C THR A 49 -12.35 -8.12 14.72
N PRO A 50 -13.06 -8.73 13.73
CA PRO A 50 -12.80 -8.49 12.31
C PRO A 50 -12.84 -7.00 11.93
N ALA A 51 -13.76 -6.23 12.50
CA ALA A 51 -13.84 -4.79 12.28
C ALA A 51 -12.61 -4.03 12.79
N GLN A 52 -12.10 -4.38 13.98
CA GLN A 52 -10.86 -3.81 14.52
C GLN A 52 -9.63 -4.23 13.72
N LEU A 53 -9.64 -5.47 13.19
CA LEU A 53 -8.60 -5.94 12.30
C LEU A 53 -8.55 -5.11 11.02
N TRP A 54 -9.70 -4.87 10.41
CA TRP A 54 -9.81 -4.01 9.23
C TRP A 54 -9.38 -2.56 9.51
N GLU A 55 -9.84 -1.99 10.62
CA GLU A 55 -9.40 -0.66 11.04
C GLU A 55 -7.88 -0.59 11.19
N ALA A 56 -7.27 -1.60 11.82
CA ALA A 56 -5.82 -1.69 11.95
C ALA A 56 -5.10 -1.75 10.60
N PHE A 57 -5.67 -2.49 9.63
CA PHE A 57 -5.12 -2.61 8.29
C PHE A 57 -5.20 -1.29 7.53
N VAL A 58 -6.36 -0.62 7.57
CA VAL A 58 -6.55 0.71 6.95
C VAL A 58 -5.61 1.72 7.56
N ASP A 59 -5.52 1.79 8.89
CA ASP A 59 -4.64 2.73 9.59
C ASP A 59 -3.16 2.53 9.25
N GLU A 60 -2.75 1.31 8.95
CA GLU A 60 -1.35 1.02 8.67
C GLU A 60 -0.99 1.20 7.21
N TYR A 61 -1.84 0.77 6.27
CA TYR A 61 -1.46 0.63 4.86
C TYR A 61 -2.28 1.49 3.90
N LEU A 62 -3.49 1.88 4.24
CA LEU A 62 -4.40 2.57 3.33
C LEU A 62 -4.67 4.02 3.78
N PRO A 63 -5.01 4.93 2.84
CA PRO A 63 -5.48 6.24 3.22
C PRO A 63 -6.83 6.11 3.96
N ASN A 64 -6.93 6.69 5.16
CA ASN A 64 -8.17 6.67 5.91
C ASN A 64 -9.30 7.35 5.11
N PRO A 65 -10.51 6.76 5.03
CA PRO A 65 -11.66 7.40 4.38
C PRO A 65 -11.98 8.78 4.97
N ASP A 66 -11.84 8.92 6.30
CA ASP A 66 -11.99 10.21 6.98
C ASP A 66 -10.73 11.07 6.75
N PRO A 67 -10.85 12.23 6.06
CA PRO A 67 -9.71 13.10 5.80
C PRO A 67 -9.00 13.58 7.06
N SER A 68 -9.71 13.72 8.17
CA SER A 68 -9.14 14.19 9.45
C SER A 68 -8.22 13.16 10.12
N LYS A 69 -8.38 11.89 9.76
CA LYS A 69 -7.58 10.76 10.24
C LYS A 69 -6.50 10.33 9.24
N ARG A 70 -6.42 10.99 8.09
CA ARG A 70 -5.38 10.69 7.10
C ARG A 70 -4.04 11.13 7.62
N TRP A 71 -3.12 10.20 7.60
CA TRP A 71 -1.71 10.44 7.86
C TRP A 71 -0.91 10.22 6.58
N GLY A 72 0.34 10.64 6.59
CA GLY A 72 1.26 10.44 5.50
C GLY A 72 1.62 11.74 4.78
N ARG A 73 2.87 11.81 4.39
CA ARG A 73 3.48 12.95 3.70
C ARG A 73 2.99 13.07 2.27
N TYR A 74 2.75 11.90 1.63
CA TYR A 74 2.41 11.80 0.21
C TYR A 74 0.96 11.38 0.03
N GLY A 75 0.22 12.06 -0.82
CA GLY A 75 -1.13 11.68 -1.24
C GLY A 75 -1.23 11.59 -2.76
N PHE A 76 -1.69 10.47 -3.28
CA PHE A 76 -1.93 10.29 -4.71
C PHE A 76 -3.11 11.16 -5.17
N ARG A 77 -2.96 11.85 -6.30
CA ARG A 77 -3.98 12.71 -6.91
C ARG A 77 -4.34 12.26 -8.32
N GLY A 78 -3.36 11.92 -9.12
CA GLY A 78 -3.59 11.54 -10.50
C GLY A 78 -2.37 10.95 -11.19
N LEU A 79 -2.62 10.33 -12.32
CA LEU A 79 -1.60 9.75 -13.20
C LEU A 79 -1.94 10.11 -14.64
N THR A 80 -0.95 10.62 -15.37
CA THR A 80 -0.94 10.66 -16.82
C THR A 80 0.17 9.74 -17.30
N GLN A 81 -0.13 8.87 -18.25
CA GLN A 81 0.79 7.89 -18.82
C GLN A 81 0.78 7.99 -20.34
N HIS A 82 1.95 7.99 -20.94
CA HIS A 82 2.15 7.93 -22.37
C HIS A 82 3.19 6.85 -22.69
N SER A 83 2.85 5.95 -23.61
CA SER A 83 3.85 5.01 -24.13
C SER A 83 4.67 5.72 -25.21
N GLU A 84 5.98 5.75 -25.03
CA GLU A 84 6.95 6.34 -25.98
C GLU A 84 7.39 5.31 -27.05
N GLY A 85 6.88 4.09 -26.99
CA GLY A 85 7.30 2.94 -27.81
C GLY A 85 8.48 2.18 -27.20
N GLU A 86 8.80 1.03 -27.81
CA GLU A 86 9.91 0.14 -27.40
C GLU A 86 9.91 -0.24 -25.90
N GLY A 87 8.72 -0.32 -25.27
CA GLY A 87 8.59 -0.68 -23.87
C GLY A 87 8.96 0.43 -22.87
N THR A 88 9.04 1.67 -23.35
CA THR A 88 9.31 2.84 -22.51
C THR A 88 8.01 3.61 -22.25
N ASP A 89 7.70 3.84 -20.99
CA ASP A 89 6.59 4.68 -20.55
C ASP A 89 7.09 5.99 -19.93
N ARG A 90 6.42 7.07 -20.33
CA ARG A 90 6.51 8.37 -19.66
C ARG A 90 5.32 8.51 -18.74
N ILE A 91 5.55 8.88 -17.49
CA ILE A 91 4.48 9.19 -16.54
C ILE A 91 4.63 10.60 -15.98
N ALA A 92 3.49 11.18 -15.63
CA ALA A 92 3.39 12.33 -14.75
C ALA A 92 2.45 11.98 -13.60
N VAL A 93 2.98 11.91 -12.39
CA VAL A 93 2.21 11.57 -11.18
C VAL A 93 1.94 12.86 -10.41
N GLN A 94 0.67 13.15 -10.22
CA GLN A 94 0.23 14.26 -9.39
C GLN A 94 0.13 13.78 -7.94
N LEU A 95 0.85 14.44 -7.06
CA LEU A 95 0.95 14.12 -5.64
C LEU A 95 0.66 15.36 -4.80
N ARG A 96 -0.03 15.14 -3.68
CA ARG A 96 0.08 16.05 -2.54
C ARG A 96 1.33 15.65 -1.75
N VAL A 97 2.21 16.58 -1.50
CA VAL A 97 3.38 16.41 -0.63
C VAL A 97 3.20 17.37 0.54
N GLU A 98 2.94 16.85 1.72
CA GLU A 98 2.46 17.63 2.87
C GLU A 98 1.19 18.42 2.48
N ASP A 99 1.24 19.74 2.45
CA ASP A 99 0.13 20.62 2.09
C ASP A 99 0.25 21.22 0.65
N HIS A 100 1.21 20.74 -0.16
CA HIS A 100 1.48 21.27 -1.47
C HIS A 100 1.19 20.22 -2.56
N GLU A 101 0.54 20.65 -3.64
CA GLU A 101 0.40 19.83 -4.84
C GLU A 101 1.72 19.87 -5.63
N SER A 102 2.15 18.71 -6.11
CA SER A 102 3.37 18.52 -6.87
C SER A 102 3.15 17.53 -7.98
N THR A 103 3.77 17.77 -9.13
CA THR A 103 3.81 16.80 -10.23
C THR A 103 5.25 16.32 -10.39
N ILE A 104 5.44 15.01 -10.42
CA ILE A 104 6.73 14.40 -10.71
C ILE A 104 6.64 13.57 -11.97
N GLU A 105 7.65 13.68 -12.82
CA GLU A 105 7.70 13.01 -14.12
C GLU A 105 8.86 12.02 -14.16
N GLY A 106 8.65 10.93 -14.87
CA GLY A 106 9.67 9.90 -15.05
C GLY A 106 9.51 9.11 -16.33
N LEU A 107 10.59 8.48 -16.74
CA LEU A 107 10.68 7.55 -17.86
C LEU A 107 11.19 6.22 -17.35
N GLY A 108 10.56 5.12 -17.78
CA GLY A 108 10.96 3.77 -17.35
C GLY A 108 10.36 2.67 -18.20
N ASN A 109 10.71 1.44 -17.88
CA ASN A 109 10.19 0.22 -18.51
C ASN A 109 8.80 -0.16 -17.96
N GLY A 110 7.93 0.82 -17.89
CA GLY A 110 6.61 0.70 -17.31
C GLY A 110 6.37 1.74 -16.20
N PRO A 111 5.11 1.92 -15.79
CA PRO A 111 4.71 3.02 -14.89
C PRO A 111 5.40 2.98 -13.52
N LEU A 112 5.59 1.79 -12.96
CA LEU A 112 6.18 1.65 -11.63
C LEU A 112 7.68 1.98 -11.65
N ASP A 113 8.44 1.49 -12.66
CA ASP A 113 9.85 1.82 -12.84
C ASP A 113 10.05 3.32 -13.14
N ALA A 114 9.19 3.89 -13.98
CA ALA A 114 9.19 5.32 -14.26
C ALA A 114 8.94 6.16 -12.98
N PHE A 115 8.05 5.70 -12.09
CA PHE A 115 7.78 6.37 -10.82
C PHE A 115 8.96 6.28 -9.84
N VAL A 116 9.59 5.12 -9.74
CA VAL A 116 10.81 4.96 -8.93
C VAL A 116 11.92 5.89 -9.39
N LYS A 117 12.13 6.00 -10.71
CA LYS A 117 13.11 6.95 -11.30
C LYS A 117 12.75 8.41 -11.05
N ALA A 118 11.45 8.75 -11.14
CA ALA A 118 10.95 10.08 -10.81
C ALA A 118 11.20 10.43 -9.34
N LEU A 119 10.99 9.51 -8.42
CA LEU A 119 11.30 9.67 -6.99
C LEU A 119 12.81 9.87 -6.77
N ALA A 120 13.63 9.07 -7.44
CA ALA A 120 15.09 9.18 -7.35
C ALA A 120 15.61 10.55 -7.79
N SER A 121 15.02 11.16 -8.83
CA SER A 121 15.35 12.52 -9.27
C SER A 121 15.03 13.61 -8.23
N ARG A 122 14.16 13.29 -7.27
CA ARG A 122 13.81 14.15 -6.12
C ARG A 122 14.55 13.77 -4.84
N GLY A 123 15.57 12.90 -4.94
CA GLY A 123 16.39 12.47 -3.81
C GLY A 123 15.80 11.33 -2.99
N VAL A 124 14.65 10.78 -3.38
CA VAL A 124 14.01 9.64 -2.69
C VAL A 124 14.41 8.36 -3.39
N LYS A 125 15.32 7.60 -2.77
CA LYS A 125 15.80 6.33 -3.31
C LYS A 125 14.92 5.20 -2.81
N VAL A 126 14.40 4.42 -3.76
CA VAL A 126 13.55 3.26 -3.52
C VAL A 126 14.04 2.08 -4.34
N ARG A 127 14.07 0.91 -3.73
CA ARG A 127 14.29 -0.36 -4.42
C ARG A 127 13.13 -1.30 -4.13
N ILE A 128 12.39 -1.69 -5.16
CA ILE A 128 11.30 -2.65 -5.04
C ILE A 128 11.90 -4.04 -4.87
N LEU A 129 11.51 -4.75 -3.81
CA LEU A 129 12.00 -6.09 -3.46
C LEU A 129 11.00 -7.16 -3.86
N ASP A 130 9.69 -6.86 -3.73
CA ASP A 130 8.61 -7.78 -4.07
C ASP A 130 7.39 -7.00 -4.53
N TYR A 131 6.60 -7.62 -5.41
CA TYR A 131 5.39 -7.04 -5.98
C TYR A 131 4.37 -8.14 -6.24
N ALA A 132 3.14 -7.92 -5.78
CA ALA A 132 2.01 -8.77 -6.08
C ALA A 132 0.76 -7.93 -6.31
N GLU A 133 -0.16 -8.46 -7.12
CA GLU A 133 -1.43 -7.82 -7.43
C GLU A 133 -2.50 -8.87 -7.71
N HIS A 134 -3.75 -8.52 -7.47
CA HIS A 134 -4.91 -9.32 -7.85
C HIS A 134 -6.19 -8.49 -7.88
N ALA A 135 -7.22 -8.99 -8.56
CA ALA A 135 -8.56 -8.42 -8.51
C ALA A 135 -9.24 -8.76 -7.18
N LEU A 136 -9.95 -7.80 -6.59
CA LEU A 136 -10.69 -8.02 -5.34
C LEU A 136 -12.05 -8.68 -5.57
N SER A 137 -12.62 -8.53 -6.76
CA SER A 137 -13.91 -9.09 -7.16
C SER A 137 -13.90 -9.41 -8.66
N GLU A 138 -14.89 -10.15 -9.11
CA GLU A 138 -15.15 -10.38 -10.54
C GLU A 138 -16.06 -9.27 -11.10
N GLY A 139 -15.89 -8.94 -12.39
CA GLY A 139 -16.73 -7.98 -13.12
C GLY A 139 -16.00 -6.72 -13.58
N ASP A 140 -16.69 -5.92 -14.38
CA ASP A 140 -16.11 -4.75 -15.07
C ASP A 140 -15.75 -3.60 -14.09
N ASP A 141 -16.41 -3.51 -12.94
CA ASP A 141 -16.15 -2.53 -11.88
C ASP A 141 -15.23 -3.08 -10.78
N SER A 142 -14.48 -4.16 -11.07
CA SER A 142 -13.59 -4.79 -10.10
C SER A 142 -12.47 -3.84 -9.68
N LEU A 143 -12.24 -3.77 -8.36
CA LEU A 143 -11.06 -3.13 -7.81
C LEU A 143 -9.87 -4.10 -7.86
N ALA A 144 -8.68 -3.56 -8.03
CA ALA A 144 -7.43 -4.28 -7.90
C ALA A 144 -6.71 -3.88 -6.61
N ALA A 145 -6.12 -4.86 -5.94
CA ALA A 145 -5.17 -4.65 -4.87
C ALA A 145 -3.75 -4.88 -5.36
N ALA A 146 -2.84 -3.99 -4.99
CA ALA A 146 -1.42 -4.14 -5.23
C ALA A 146 -0.66 -4.07 -3.89
N TYR A 147 0.38 -4.87 -3.79
CA TYR A 147 1.25 -5.00 -2.63
C TYR A 147 2.69 -4.81 -3.05
N ILE A 148 3.41 -3.92 -2.41
CA ILE A 148 4.81 -3.65 -2.71
C ILE A 148 5.64 -3.77 -1.45
N GLU A 149 6.69 -4.57 -1.51
CA GLU A 149 7.79 -4.55 -0.55
C GLU A 149 8.91 -3.69 -1.13
N ALA A 150 9.25 -2.62 -0.43
CA ALA A 150 10.27 -1.67 -0.88
C ALA A 150 11.31 -1.40 0.20
N GLU A 151 12.57 -1.36 -0.22
CA GLU A 151 13.66 -0.82 0.57
C GLU A 151 13.72 0.69 0.35
N ILE A 152 13.60 1.43 1.44
CA ILE A 152 13.61 2.90 1.49
C ILE A 152 14.61 3.30 2.57
N GLY A 153 15.70 3.96 2.16
CA GLY A 153 16.85 4.12 3.05
C GLY A 153 17.50 2.77 3.35
N GLU A 154 17.64 2.43 4.62
CA GLU A 154 18.20 1.14 5.09
C GLU A 154 17.12 0.21 5.65
N SER A 155 15.85 0.52 5.44
CA SER A 155 14.72 -0.20 6.02
C SER A 155 13.75 -0.68 4.95
N ILE A 156 13.04 -1.76 5.26
CA ILE A 156 12.06 -2.38 4.36
C ILE A 156 10.66 -2.03 4.85
N TYR A 157 9.81 -1.62 3.91
CA TYR A 157 8.41 -1.26 4.15
C TYR A 157 7.51 -1.95 3.13
N TRP A 158 6.44 -2.54 3.62
CA TRP A 158 5.30 -2.92 2.79
C TRP A 158 4.36 -1.74 2.60
N GLY A 159 3.79 -1.65 1.42
CA GLY A 159 2.69 -0.75 1.11
C GLY A 159 1.60 -1.45 0.34
N VAL A 160 0.38 -0.95 0.47
CA VAL A 160 -0.82 -1.49 -0.16
C VAL A 160 -1.55 -0.36 -0.89
N GLY A 161 -2.05 -0.66 -2.09
CA GLY A 161 -2.88 0.24 -2.87
C GLY A 161 -4.10 -0.50 -3.42
N ILE A 162 -5.24 0.16 -3.44
CA ILE A 162 -6.50 -0.37 -3.97
C ILE A 162 -7.10 0.68 -4.91
N ASP A 163 -7.33 0.30 -6.15
CA ASP A 163 -7.92 1.20 -7.17
C ASP A 163 -8.60 0.36 -8.27
N GLY A 164 -9.51 0.97 -9.03
CA GLY A 164 -10.08 0.35 -10.24
C GLY A 164 -9.06 0.15 -11.37
N SER A 165 -7.93 0.87 -11.33
CA SER A 165 -6.80 0.69 -12.24
C SER A 165 -5.64 0.02 -11.51
N ILE A 166 -5.15 -1.10 -12.04
CA ILE A 166 -4.01 -1.84 -11.48
C ILE A 166 -2.75 -0.96 -11.39
N THR A 167 -2.52 -0.13 -12.41
CA THR A 167 -1.40 0.83 -12.42
C THR A 167 -1.51 1.84 -11.28
N ARG A 168 -2.70 2.40 -11.06
CA ARG A 168 -2.93 3.34 -9.97
C ARG A 168 -2.81 2.66 -8.61
N ALA A 169 -3.33 1.43 -8.47
CA ALA A 169 -3.17 0.62 -7.26
C ALA A 169 -1.68 0.40 -6.94
N SER A 170 -0.86 0.07 -7.94
CA SER A 170 0.60 -0.14 -7.78
C SER A 170 1.32 1.13 -7.33
N LEU A 171 1.01 2.29 -7.93
CA LEU A 171 1.60 3.57 -7.50
C LEU A 171 1.16 3.94 -6.08
N GLN A 172 -0.11 3.71 -5.73
CA GLN A 172 -0.63 3.93 -4.38
C GLN A 172 0.02 2.99 -3.36
N ALA A 173 0.31 1.74 -3.73
CA ALA A 173 1.05 0.81 -2.88
C ALA A 173 2.46 1.34 -2.56
N LEU A 174 3.18 1.86 -3.56
CA LEU A 174 4.49 2.46 -3.33
C LEU A 174 4.40 3.73 -2.47
N ILE A 175 3.40 4.57 -2.70
CA ILE A 175 3.13 5.76 -1.86
C ILE A 175 2.81 5.36 -0.42
N SER A 176 2.07 4.27 -0.21
CA SER A 176 1.82 3.71 1.12
C SER A 176 3.13 3.34 1.84
N ALA A 177 4.04 2.63 1.16
CA ALA A 177 5.37 2.31 1.71
C ALA A 177 6.19 3.57 2.02
N LEU A 178 6.19 4.58 1.13
CA LEU A 178 6.86 5.88 1.36
C LEU A 178 6.30 6.60 2.59
N ASN A 179 4.99 6.61 2.76
CA ASN A 179 4.34 7.23 3.92
C ASN A 179 4.73 6.54 5.23
N ARG A 180 4.82 5.21 5.22
CA ARG A 180 5.28 4.44 6.39
C ARG A 180 6.73 4.74 6.72
N ALA A 181 7.60 4.86 5.71
CA ALA A 181 9.00 5.27 5.88
C ALA A 181 9.10 6.69 6.44
N ALA A 182 8.29 7.64 5.93
CA ALA A 182 8.23 9.02 6.43
C ALA A 182 7.74 9.07 7.89
N ARG A 183 6.71 8.27 8.24
CA ARG A 183 6.21 8.14 9.62
C ARG A 183 7.28 7.60 10.59
N ALA A 184 8.17 6.75 10.08
CA ALA A 184 9.30 6.21 10.83
C ALA A 184 10.52 7.17 10.88
N GLY A 185 10.45 8.35 10.24
CA GLY A 185 11.53 9.34 10.23
C GLY A 185 12.68 9.02 9.27
N ILE A 186 12.44 8.19 8.26
CA ILE A 186 13.44 7.81 7.25
C ILE A 186 13.45 8.81 6.06
N LEU A 187 12.33 9.48 5.79
CA LEU A 187 12.15 10.46 4.72
C LEU A 187 11.81 11.84 5.26
#